data_0b5c708a2260afe9d170534482fc6b59
#
_entry.id   0b5c708a2260afe9d170534482fc6b59
#
_cell.length_a   1.000
_cell.length_b   1.000
_cell.length_c   1.000
_cell.angle_alpha   90.00
_cell.angle_beta   90.00
_cell.angle_gamma   90.00
#
_symmetry.space_group_name_H-M   'P 1'
#
loop_
_entity.id
_entity.type
_entity.pdbx_description
1 polymer ?
#
loop_
_entity_poly.entity_id
_entity_poly.type
_entity_poly.pdbx_seq_one_letter_code
_entity_poly.pdbx_strand_id
1 'polypeptide(L)'
;RRNMVFPIAGGTQDTSYEISNSLMFNDGDASILQRTAVANTGEDNATLSFWFKIANLKTDNNGGTIMTEGGTSGNHIVQLYAQKIYIGSGAFGIMFPNLIRDPSAWYHLFIAFDTSQGTNTNRVKAYLNGVLLTDATGFTDYPDQNENLGLCVNGNTTRIGGRGNSGPAENFDGYLAEFHFLDGTTKAYTDFGEFNDNGVWIPKQYTGGSYGNNGFYLEFKQTGTSANSSGIGADTSGEDHHFSLATGNNAFDGNDIMTDSPTNNFATWNPLQQNAADPMSGFGQGNLSVTEGSNADWSTCTATQAVANGKWYFEVRINNLSGSVMVGVLRQAYASTTLAKTSNAYMGSNSGDLSFGYRENGTFYYNGSTDSGNTTFGSNDIVMIALDMDNGAIYAGKNGTWQDSGDPTSGSSKTGASYTGISAGEFYGPAVS
;
A
#
# COMPACT_ATOMS: atom_id res chain seq x y z
N ARG A 1 -7.66 -18.89 18.84
CA ARG A 1 -7.93 -18.90 17.38
C ARG A 1 -7.82 -17.45 16.92
N ARG A 2 -6.83 -17.11 16.13
CA ARG A 2 -6.71 -15.78 15.50
C ARG A 2 -7.55 -15.82 14.23
N ASN A 3 -8.62 -15.07 14.19
CA ASN A 3 -9.40 -14.86 12.97
C ASN A 3 -8.59 -13.90 12.06
N MET A 4 -8.08 -14.40 10.97
CA MET A 4 -7.58 -13.57 9.88
C MET A 4 -8.82 -13.08 9.13
N VAL A 5 -9.13 -11.79 9.22
CA VAL A 5 -10.19 -11.17 8.42
C VAL A 5 -9.53 -10.57 7.21
N PHE A 6 -9.80 -11.14 6.04
CA PHE A 6 -9.42 -10.52 4.77
C PHE A 6 -10.32 -9.30 4.53
N PRO A 7 -9.78 -8.14 4.13
CA PRO A 7 -10.61 -7.07 3.63
C PRO A 7 -11.32 -7.56 2.36
N ILE A 8 -12.64 -7.56 2.37
CA ILE A 8 -13.44 -7.95 1.20
C ILE A 8 -13.40 -6.80 0.22
N ALA A 9 -12.77 -6.99 -0.93
CA ALA A 9 -12.87 -6.06 -2.05
C ALA A 9 -14.34 -6.00 -2.51
N GLY A 10 -14.96 -4.81 -2.50
CA GLY A 10 -16.26 -4.56 -3.09
C GLY A 10 -17.49 -4.78 -2.21
N GLY A 11 -17.34 -5.00 -0.90
CA GLY A 11 -18.45 -4.81 0.04
C GLY A 11 -18.55 -3.33 0.39
N THR A 12 -19.74 -2.74 0.37
CA THR A 12 -20.00 -1.47 1.04
C THR A 12 -19.59 -1.65 2.49
N GLN A 13 -18.39 -1.18 2.86
CA GLN A 13 -18.08 -0.98 4.26
C GLN A 13 -19.07 0.08 4.73
N ASP A 14 -19.85 -0.27 5.72
CA ASP A 14 -20.69 0.71 6.43
C ASP A 14 -19.74 1.55 7.28
N THR A 15 -19.03 2.45 6.62
CA THR A 15 -18.13 3.41 7.26
C THR A 15 -18.86 4.73 7.30
N SER A 16 -19.08 5.23 8.51
CA SER A 16 -19.59 6.58 8.72
C SER A 16 -18.60 7.67 8.25
N TYR A 17 -17.36 7.28 7.96
CA TYR A 17 -16.28 8.13 7.51
C TYR A 17 -15.49 7.49 6.37
N GLU A 18 -15.35 8.19 5.24
CA GLU A 18 -14.60 7.76 4.07
C GLU A 18 -13.28 8.51 3.94
N ILE A 19 -12.19 7.78 3.80
CA ILE A 19 -10.88 8.31 3.42
C ILE A 19 -10.77 8.25 1.91
N SER A 20 -10.77 9.42 1.26
CA SER A 20 -10.84 9.50 -0.19
C SER A 20 -9.49 9.30 -0.88
N ASN A 21 -8.39 9.63 -0.20
CA ASN A 21 -7.06 9.68 -0.81
C ASN A 21 -5.97 9.12 0.11
N SER A 22 -4.88 8.72 -0.52
CA SER A 22 -3.59 8.47 0.10
C SER A 22 -2.47 9.09 -0.73
N LEU A 23 -1.28 9.19 -0.16
CA LEU A 23 -0.06 9.55 -0.87
C LEU A 23 0.81 8.30 -1.01
N MET A 24 1.22 8.00 -2.24
CA MET A 24 2.17 6.94 -2.56
C MET A 24 3.60 7.43 -2.35
N PHE A 25 4.38 6.68 -1.61
CA PHE A 25 5.81 6.86 -1.39
C PHE A 25 6.57 5.76 -2.12
N ASN A 26 7.59 6.15 -2.88
CA ASN A 26 8.47 5.23 -3.59
C ASN A 26 9.90 5.41 -3.04
N ASP A 27 10.47 4.39 -2.46
CA ASP A 27 11.82 4.46 -1.86
C ASP A 27 12.91 4.74 -2.89
N GLY A 28 12.75 4.24 -4.13
CA GLY A 28 13.67 4.44 -5.25
C GLY A 28 13.79 5.90 -5.70
N ASP A 29 12.72 6.68 -5.52
CA ASP A 29 12.65 8.09 -5.89
C ASP A 29 13.00 9.03 -4.74
N ALA A 30 13.22 8.48 -3.53
CA ALA A 30 13.43 9.23 -2.29
C ALA A 30 12.30 10.23 -1.98
N SER A 31 11.06 9.77 -2.11
CA SER A 31 9.84 10.53 -1.87
C SER A 31 9.72 10.94 -0.39
N ILE A 32 9.99 12.21 -0.07
CA ILE A 32 10.01 12.70 1.31
C ILE A 32 9.32 14.06 1.40
N LEU A 33 8.38 14.19 2.33
CA LEU A 33 7.82 15.46 2.76
C LEU A 33 8.61 15.99 3.96
N GLN A 34 8.80 17.33 4.04
CA GLN A 34 9.49 17.94 5.17
C GLN A 34 8.93 19.30 5.56
N ARG A 35 9.04 19.62 6.84
CA ARG A 35 8.78 20.96 7.39
C ARG A 35 9.70 21.25 8.57
N THR A 36 9.90 22.52 8.90
CA THR A 36 10.63 22.93 10.09
C THR A 36 9.65 23.30 11.20
N ALA A 37 9.87 22.77 12.40
CA ALA A 37 9.10 23.11 13.59
C ALA A 37 9.31 24.58 13.98
N VAL A 38 8.24 25.26 14.43
CA VAL A 38 8.24 26.70 14.69
C VAL A 38 8.25 27.07 16.17
N ALA A 39 8.01 26.10 17.06
CA ALA A 39 7.98 26.31 18.50
C ALA A 39 8.43 25.07 19.26
N ASN A 40 8.89 25.23 20.51
CA ASN A 40 9.11 24.12 21.44
C ASN A 40 7.81 23.91 22.23
N THR A 41 7.04 22.92 21.87
CA THR A 41 5.77 22.57 22.55
C THR A 41 5.58 21.07 22.52
N GLY A 42 4.85 20.53 23.51
CA GLY A 42 4.49 19.10 23.52
C GLY A 42 5.65 18.13 23.68
N GLU A 43 6.74 18.60 24.25
CA GLU A 43 7.96 17.81 24.41
C GLU A 43 7.79 16.57 25.29
N ASP A 44 6.73 16.50 26.11
CA ASP A 44 6.36 15.41 27.00
C ASP A 44 5.05 14.68 26.64
N ASN A 45 4.22 15.31 25.80
CA ASN A 45 2.94 14.78 25.35
C ASN A 45 2.74 14.95 23.86
N ALA A 46 2.31 13.92 23.16
CA ALA A 46 1.94 13.98 21.75
C ALA A 46 1.02 12.83 21.36
N THR A 47 0.34 12.98 20.23
CA THR A 47 -0.41 11.90 19.58
C THR A 47 0.00 11.80 18.13
N LEU A 48 0.27 10.61 17.65
CA LEU A 48 0.50 10.30 16.25
C LEU A 48 -0.50 9.23 15.81
N SER A 49 -1.18 9.47 14.69
CA SER A 49 -2.16 8.54 14.13
C SER A 49 -2.11 8.60 12.61
N PHE A 50 -2.00 7.46 11.95
CA PHE A 50 -2.03 7.39 10.48
C PHE A 50 -2.39 5.99 10.00
N TRP A 51 -2.88 5.94 8.77
CA TRP A 51 -3.05 4.70 8.03
C TRP A 51 -1.88 4.49 7.07
N PHE A 52 -1.46 3.23 6.91
CA PHE A 52 -0.40 2.89 5.98
C PHE A 52 -0.63 1.53 5.31
N LYS A 53 -0.15 1.40 4.08
CA LYS A 53 -0.08 0.16 3.31
C LYS A 53 1.35 0.02 2.81
N ILE A 54 1.95 -1.15 2.98
CA ILE A 54 3.33 -1.39 2.54
C ILE A 54 3.36 -1.88 1.10
N ALA A 55 4.34 -1.46 0.32
CA ALA A 55 4.65 -2.02 -0.98
C ALA A 55 5.84 -2.99 -0.89
N ASN A 56 6.89 -2.64 -0.16
CA ASN A 56 8.09 -3.44 -0.02
C ASN A 56 8.19 -4.06 1.39
N LEU A 57 8.54 -5.35 1.45
CA LEU A 57 8.83 -6.05 2.69
C LEU A 57 10.27 -5.74 3.13
N LYS A 58 10.48 -4.63 3.79
CA LYS A 58 11.79 -4.26 4.36
C LYS A 58 12.21 -5.28 5.42
N THR A 59 13.05 -6.24 5.02
CA THR A 59 13.53 -7.32 5.90
C THR A 59 14.81 -6.96 6.64
N ASP A 60 15.50 -5.91 6.21
CA ASP A 60 16.72 -5.40 6.81
C ASP A 60 16.44 -4.45 7.99
N ASN A 61 17.50 -4.10 8.68
CA ASN A 61 17.45 -3.20 9.84
C ASN A 61 17.36 -1.72 9.45
N ASN A 62 17.42 -1.39 8.17
CA ASN A 62 17.43 -0.02 7.66
C ASN A 62 16.09 0.39 7.05
N GLY A 63 15.10 -0.51 7.08
CA GLY A 63 13.90 -0.35 6.29
C GLY A 63 12.89 0.67 6.76
N GLY A 64 12.11 1.19 5.79
CA GLY A 64 10.80 1.78 5.95
C GLY A 64 10.61 2.89 6.99
N THR A 65 11.39 3.96 6.95
CA THR A 65 11.20 5.10 7.85
C THR A 65 9.95 5.90 7.48
N ILE A 66 8.97 5.93 8.37
CA ILE A 66 7.70 6.65 8.17
C ILE A 66 7.82 8.11 8.64
N MET A 67 8.39 8.34 9.83
CA MET A 67 8.56 9.69 10.38
C MET A 67 9.93 9.82 11.04
N THR A 68 10.59 10.96 10.81
CA THR A 68 11.81 11.37 11.53
C THR A 68 11.70 12.79 12.04
N GLU A 69 12.50 13.09 13.07
CA GLU A 69 12.64 14.42 13.64
C GLU A 69 14.12 14.76 13.80
N GLY A 70 14.50 16.02 13.56
CA GLY A 70 15.86 16.51 13.77
C GLY A 70 16.61 16.92 12.50
N GLY A 71 17.95 17.01 12.56
CA GLY A 71 18.80 17.41 11.43
C GLY A 71 18.86 16.36 10.31
N THR A 72 19.88 16.47 9.44
CA THR A 72 20.06 15.57 8.26
C THR A 72 20.23 14.09 8.61
N SER A 73 20.59 13.79 9.86
CA SER A 73 20.65 12.45 10.42
C SER A 73 19.61 12.25 11.51
N GLY A 74 18.40 12.84 11.31
CA GLY A 74 17.33 12.86 12.29
C GLY A 74 17.01 11.50 12.92
N ASN A 75 16.46 11.55 14.12
CA ASN A 75 16.04 10.34 14.83
C ASN A 75 14.80 9.72 14.20
N HIS A 76 14.75 8.41 14.12
CA HIS A 76 13.54 7.69 13.72
C HIS A 76 12.49 7.82 14.82
N ILE A 77 11.35 8.39 14.51
CA ILE A 77 10.18 8.41 15.40
C ILE A 77 9.34 7.17 15.17
N VAL A 78 9.11 6.83 13.89
CA VAL A 78 8.44 5.58 13.49
C VAL A 78 9.16 4.96 12.31
N GLN A 79 9.50 3.67 12.44
CA GLN A 79 10.17 2.90 11.40
C GLN A 79 9.61 1.47 11.34
N LEU A 80 9.57 0.89 10.15
CA LEU A 80 9.38 -0.54 9.95
C LEU A 80 10.74 -1.25 9.94
N TYR A 81 11.27 -1.52 11.11
CA TYR A 81 12.58 -2.13 11.32
C TYR A 81 12.50 -3.66 11.21
N ALA A 82 13.09 -4.26 10.19
CA ALA A 82 12.96 -5.69 9.92
C ALA A 82 11.49 -6.18 9.97
N GLN A 83 10.58 -5.46 9.31
CA GLN A 83 9.13 -5.70 9.28
C GLN A 83 8.42 -5.49 10.63
N LYS A 84 9.09 -5.00 11.65
CA LYS A 84 8.51 -4.72 12.96
C LYS A 84 8.32 -3.22 13.17
N ILE A 85 7.37 -2.86 13.99
CA ILE A 85 7.14 -1.46 14.35
C ILE A 85 8.19 -1.07 15.39
N TYR A 86 9.06 -0.12 15.02
CA TYR A 86 9.98 0.57 15.91
C TYR A 86 9.44 1.98 16.17
N ILE A 87 9.45 2.39 17.43
CA ILE A 87 9.11 3.74 17.89
C ILE A 87 10.26 4.22 18.76
N GLY A 88 10.78 5.41 18.47
CA GLY A 88 11.91 5.91 19.22
C GLY A 88 12.17 7.39 19.00
N SER A 89 13.23 7.83 19.64
CA SER A 89 13.89 9.13 19.43
C SER A 89 15.37 8.95 19.78
N GLY A 90 16.17 10.02 19.85
CA GLY A 90 17.53 9.92 20.34
C GLY A 90 17.67 9.46 21.80
N ALA A 91 16.59 9.51 22.56
CA ALA A 91 16.55 9.27 24.00
C ALA A 91 16.00 7.87 24.35
N PHE A 92 15.11 7.28 23.53
CA PHE A 92 14.49 5.99 23.81
C PHE A 92 14.28 5.19 22.53
N GLY A 93 13.99 3.87 22.67
CA GLY A 93 13.65 3.00 21.54
C GLY A 93 12.87 1.77 21.96
N ILE A 94 11.70 1.57 21.33
CA ILE A 94 10.78 0.48 21.62
C ILE A 94 10.47 -0.23 20.30
N MET A 95 10.64 -1.55 20.27
CA MET A 95 10.28 -2.37 19.11
C MET A 95 9.25 -3.42 19.51
N PHE A 96 8.17 -3.51 18.75
CA PHE A 96 7.11 -4.50 18.96
C PHE A 96 7.31 -5.72 18.04
N PRO A 97 7.04 -6.96 18.53
CA PRO A 97 7.31 -8.17 17.78
C PRO A 97 6.35 -8.43 16.61
N ASN A 98 5.31 -7.62 16.49
CA ASN A 98 4.29 -7.75 15.45
C ASN A 98 4.90 -7.50 14.07
N LEU A 99 4.73 -8.48 13.16
CA LEU A 99 5.27 -8.40 11.81
C LEU A 99 4.25 -7.82 10.84
N ILE A 100 4.66 -6.77 10.13
CA ILE A 100 3.92 -6.15 9.03
C ILE A 100 4.38 -6.83 7.74
N ARG A 101 3.55 -7.71 7.17
CA ARG A 101 3.95 -8.59 6.05
C ARG A 101 2.94 -8.62 4.91
N ASP A 102 1.76 -8.10 5.08
CA ASP A 102 0.72 -8.16 4.07
C ASP A 102 0.69 -6.88 3.25
N PRO A 103 1.17 -6.89 1.98
CA PRO A 103 1.12 -5.73 1.10
C PRO A 103 -0.29 -5.43 0.56
N SER A 104 -1.26 -6.30 0.83
CA SER A 104 -2.66 -6.08 0.43
C SER A 104 -3.46 -5.29 1.46
N ALA A 105 -2.96 -5.20 2.69
CA ALA A 105 -3.71 -4.66 3.82
C ALA A 105 -3.34 -3.21 4.14
N TRP A 106 -4.35 -2.42 4.46
CA TRP A 106 -4.18 -1.17 5.16
C TRP A 106 -4.10 -1.43 6.67
N TYR A 107 -3.14 -0.76 7.32
CA TYR A 107 -2.91 -0.81 8.76
C TYR A 107 -3.12 0.58 9.35
N HIS A 108 -3.72 0.65 10.53
CA HIS A 108 -3.80 1.86 11.33
C HIS A 108 -2.80 1.78 12.48
N LEU A 109 -1.86 2.72 12.55
CA LEU A 109 -0.96 2.86 13.69
C LEU A 109 -1.33 4.13 14.46
N PHE A 110 -1.63 3.95 15.74
CA PHE A 110 -1.84 5.02 16.69
C PHE A 110 -0.80 4.95 17.80
N ILE A 111 -0.21 6.11 18.16
CA ILE A 111 0.79 6.21 19.23
C ILE A 111 0.41 7.38 20.13
N ALA A 112 0.28 7.09 21.44
CA ALA A 112 0.13 8.08 22.47
C ALA A 112 1.43 8.21 23.26
N PHE A 113 1.94 9.41 23.36
CA PHE A 113 3.10 9.77 24.18
C PHE A 113 2.63 10.57 25.40
N ASP A 114 3.11 10.20 26.58
CA ASP A 114 2.86 10.91 27.84
C ASP A 114 3.96 10.52 28.85
N THR A 115 5.07 11.24 28.86
CA THR A 115 6.20 10.93 29.74
C THR A 115 5.93 11.23 31.20
N SER A 116 4.84 11.94 31.55
CA SER A 116 4.46 12.20 32.94
C SER A 116 4.04 10.94 33.70
N GLN A 117 3.73 9.86 33.00
CA GLN A 117 3.24 8.61 33.60
C GLN A 117 4.28 7.94 34.51
N GLY A 118 3.85 7.51 35.70
CA GLY A 118 4.72 6.83 36.68
C GLY A 118 5.24 5.46 36.19
N THR A 119 4.42 4.73 35.44
CA THR A 119 4.79 3.42 34.84
C THR A 119 5.40 3.65 33.46
N ASN A 120 6.60 3.15 33.22
CA ASN A 120 7.33 3.38 31.97
C ASN A 120 6.57 2.91 30.71
N THR A 121 5.94 1.72 30.75
CA THR A 121 5.14 1.20 29.64
C THR A 121 3.86 1.99 29.34
N ASN A 122 3.48 2.93 30.21
CA ASN A 122 2.38 3.85 29.98
C ASN A 122 2.81 5.16 29.32
N ARG A 123 4.12 5.44 29.24
CA ARG A 123 4.67 6.69 28.65
C ARG A 123 4.62 6.69 27.14
N VAL A 124 4.65 5.49 26.53
CA VAL A 124 4.44 5.29 25.08
C VAL A 124 3.51 4.11 24.91
N LYS A 125 2.32 4.36 24.36
CA LYS A 125 1.34 3.32 24.04
C LYS A 125 1.09 3.32 22.54
N ALA A 126 1.29 2.19 21.90
CA ALA A 126 1.02 2.01 20.49
C ALA A 126 -0.12 1.01 20.26
N TYR A 127 -0.99 1.30 19.30
CA TYR A 127 -2.09 0.45 18.89
C TYR A 127 -2.00 0.19 17.39
N LEU A 128 -2.10 -1.07 17.00
CA LEU A 128 -2.18 -1.49 15.61
C LEU A 128 -3.61 -1.99 15.33
N ASN A 129 -4.33 -1.34 14.44
CA ASN A 129 -5.73 -1.64 14.13
C ASN A 129 -6.60 -1.75 15.40
N GLY A 130 -6.48 -0.77 16.28
CA GLY A 130 -7.23 -0.71 17.56
C GLY A 130 -6.76 -1.68 18.65
N VAL A 131 -5.72 -2.49 18.41
CA VAL A 131 -5.20 -3.47 19.39
C VAL A 131 -3.89 -2.95 19.99
N LEU A 132 -3.84 -2.87 21.33
CA LEU A 132 -2.63 -2.44 22.04
C LEU A 132 -1.46 -3.38 21.74
N LEU A 133 -0.33 -2.79 21.34
CA LEU A 133 0.92 -3.51 21.17
C LEU A 133 1.59 -3.69 22.55
N THR A 134 1.99 -4.93 22.84
CA THR A 134 2.65 -5.32 24.09
C THR A 134 3.94 -6.09 23.76
N ASP A 135 4.67 -6.47 24.80
CA ASP A 135 5.81 -7.39 24.70
C ASP A 135 6.95 -6.86 23.81
N ALA A 136 7.35 -5.58 24.02
CA ALA A 136 8.50 -5.00 23.37
C ALA A 136 9.74 -5.94 23.41
N THR A 137 10.45 -6.07 22.28
CA THR A 137 11.56 -7.01 22.13
C THR A 137 12.71 -6.40 21.34
N GLY A 138 13.92 -6.69 21.75
CA GLY A 138 15.14 -6.19 21.12
C GLY A 138 15.47 -4.76 21.56
N PHE A 139 14.58 -3.81 21.31
CA PHE A 139 14.60 -2.46 21.86
C PHE A 139 13.45 -2.34 22.86
N THR A 140 13.77 -2.11 24.13
CA THR A 140 12.81 -2.09 25.25
C THR A 140 13.00 -0.88 26.15
N ASP A 141 13.67 0.12 25.65
CA ASP A 141 14.00 1.33 26.38
C ASP A 141 12.87 2.35 26.21
N TYR A 142 12.08 2.51 27.27
CA TYR A 142 11.02 3.51 27.35
C TYR A 142 11.57 4.83 27.85
N PRO A 143 11.01 5.99 27.45
CA PRO A 143 11.47 7.28 27.93
C PRO A 143 11.42 7.36 29.47
N ASP A 144 12.32 8.12 30.08
CA ASP A 144 12.28 8.41 31.50
C ASP A 144 11.04 9.24 31.87
N GLN A 145 10.68 9.25 33.16
CA GLN A 145 9.56 10.08 33.59
C GLN A 145 9.88 11.57 33.45
N ASN A 146 8.96 12.30 32.82
CA ASN A 146 9.08 13.71 32.42
C ASN A 146 10.25 13.97 31.46
N GLU A 147 10.67 12.95 30.70
CA GLU A 147 11.68 13.12 29.66
C GLU A 147 11.09 13.89 28.47
N ASN A 148 11.92 14.79 27.93
CA ASN A 148 11.63 15.46 26.66
C ASN A 148 11.80 14.47 25.50
N LEU A 149 10.74 14.24 24.75
CA LEU A 149 10.71 13.29 23.64
C LEU A 149 11.53 13.76 22.42
N GLY A 150 11.91 15.04 22.37
CA GLY A 150 12.58 15.62 21.22
C GLY A 150 11.73 15.73 19.97
N LEU A 151 10.38 15.70 20.12
CA LEU A 151 9.43 15.87 19.04
C LEU A 151 9.16 17.36 18.81
N CYS A 152 9.15 17.79 17.54
CA CYS A 152 8.81 19.15 17.13
C CYS A 152 9.61 20.25 17.88
N VAL A 153 10.89 20.01 18.08
CA VAL A 153 11.82 21.01 18.66
C VAL A 153 12.01 22.15 17.66
N ASN A 154 11.88 23.40 18.12
CA ASN A 154 12.03 24.59 17.29
C ASN A 154 13.30 24.57 16.45
N GLY A 155 13.16 24.76 15.15
CA GLY A 155 14.26 24.72 14.18
C GLY A 155 14.62 23.31 13.70
N ASN A 156 14.11 22.25 14.32
CA ASN A 156 14.25 20.89 13.80
C ASN A 156 13.36 20.64 12.59
N THR A 157 13.77 19.71 11.77
CA THR A 157 13.00 19.31 10.59
C THR A 157 12.27 17.99 10.83
N THR A 158 10.94 18.04 10.76
CA THR A 158 10.09 16.86 10.70
C THR A 158 10.04 16.36 9.26
N ARG A 159 10.24 15.05 9.03
CA ARG A 159 10.13 14.42 7.71
C ARG A 159 9.18 13.23 7.76
N ILE A 160 8.48 13.03 6.66
CA ILE A 160 7.58 11.88 6.44
C ILE A 160 8.04 11.15 5.17
N GLY A 161 8.15 9.83 5.25
CA GLY A 161 8.55 8.95 4.15
C GLY A 161 10.05 8.65 4.09
N GLY A 162 10.88 9.28 4.93
CA GLY A 162 12.31 9.04 4.91
C GLY A 162 13.13 9.92 5.85
N ARG A 163 14.45 9.80 5.75
CA ARG A 163 15.40 10.44 6.67
C ARG A 163 16.18 11.63 6.09
N GLY A 164 15.93 11.95 4.83
CA GLY A 164 16.50 13.14 4.19
C GLY A 164 17.81 12.94 3.44
N ASN A 165 18.85 12.35 4.03
CA ASN A 165 20.16 12.09 3.38
C ASN A 165 20.53 10.61 3.33
N SER A 166 19.64 9.74 3.77
CA SER A 166 19.82 8.30 3.68
C SER A 166 19.46 7.82 2.27
N GLY A 167 20.13 6.75 1.83
CA GLY A 167 19.79 6.12 0.55
C GLY A 167 18.40 5.49 0.55
N PRO A 168 17.97 5.01 -0.61
CA PRO A 168 16.63 4.39 -0.80
C PRO A 168 16.28 3.31 0.24
N ALA A 169 17.28 2.62 0.78
CA ALA A 169 17.09 1.54 1.74
C ALA A 169 16.37 1.97 3.03
N GLU A 170 16.51 3.23 3.46
CA GLU A 170 15.88 3.72 4.70
C GLU A 170 14.50 4.36 4.46
N ASN A 171 14.15 4.66 3.21
CA ASN A 171 12.90 5.32 2.90
C ASN A 171 11.70 4.35 3.00
N PHE A 172 10.53 4.91 3.29
CA PHE A 172 9.27 4.19 3.24
C PHE A 172 8.88 3.91 1.78
N ASP A 173 8.33 2.73 1.53
CA ASP A 173 7.78 2.32 0.25
C ASP A 173 6.36 1.78 0.48
N GLY A 174 5.38 2.50 -0.03
CA GLY A 174 3.97 2.21 0.21
C GLY A 174 3.10 3.46 0.20
N TYR A 175 2.01 3.42 0.95
CA TYR A 175 0.98 4.45 0.96
C TYR A 175 0.72 4.94 2.38
N LEU A 176 0.51 6.25 2.55
CA LEU A 176 0.07 6.86 3.80
C LEU A 176 -1.25 7.60 3.58
N ALA A 177 -2.14 7.53 4.57
CA ALA A 177 -3.41 8.25 4.56
C ALA A 177 -3.74 8.77 5.98
N GLU A 178 -4.48 9.86 6.06
CA GLU A 178 -4.95 10.43 7.33
C GLU A 178 -3.81 10.56 8.35
N PHE A 179 -2.80 11.34 8.03
CA PHE A 179 -1.63 11.48 8.88
C PHE A 179 -1.81 12.63 9.86
N HIS A 180 -2.11 12.30 11.11
CA HIS A 180 -2.34 13.24 12.21
C HIS A 180 -1.16 13.26 13.17
N PHE A 181 -0.67 14.44 13.49
CA PHE A 181 0.24 14.67 14.62
C PHE A 181 -0.33 15.77 15.49
N LEU A 182 -0.61 15.48 16.76
CA LEU A 182 -1.09 16.43 17.75
C LEU A 182 0.03 16.74 18.72
N ASP A 183 0.42 18.00 18.76
CA ASP A 183 1.49 18.53 19.60
C ASP A 183 0.92 18.93 20.99
N GLY A 184 1.57 18.48 22.06
CA GLY A 184 1.21 18.80 23.43
C GLY A 184 -0.09 18.15 23.95
N THR A 185 -0.62 17.12 23.24
CA THR A 185 -1.88 16.49 23.64
C THR A 185 -1.84 14.99 23.43
N THR A 186 -2.20 14.23 24.47
CA THR A 186 -2.42 12.79 24.39
C THR A 186 -3.91 12.49 24.21
N LYS A 187 -4.27 11.76 23.16
CA LYS A 187 -5.64 11.35 22.80
C LYS A 187 -5.84 9.84 22.95
N ALA A 188 -7.08 9.40 22.81
CA ALA A 188 -7.41 7.98 22.74
C ALA A 188 -7.37 7.46 21.30
N TYR A 189 -6.97 6.20 21.10
CA TYR A 189 -6.97 5.58 19.76
C TYR A 189 -8.38 5.54 19.15
N THR A 190 -9.42 5.48 19.99
CA THR A 190 -10.83 5.51 19.58
C THR A 190 -11.32 6.87 19.06
N ASP A 191 -10.48 7.91 19.13
CA ASP A 191 -10.77 9.19 18.49
C ASP A 191 -10.50 9.16 16.97
N PHE A 192 -9.70 8.18 16.48
CA PHE A 192 -9.26 8.07 15.09
C PHE A 192 -9.77 6.82 14.37
N GLY A 193 -10.38 5.90 15.11
CA GLY A 193 -10.95 4.67 14.55
C GLY A 193 -11.88 4.00 15.55
N GLU A 194 -12.61 3.00 15.08
CA GLU A 194 -13.53 2.23 15.88
C GLU A 194 -13.68 0.80 15.31
N PHE A 195 -14.17 -0.11 16.12
CA PHE A 195 -14.58 -1.44 15.64
C PHE A 195 -16.01 -1.38 15.14
N ASN A 196 -16.23 -1.82 13.89
CA ASN A 196 -17.59 -2.01 13.38
C ASN A 196 -18.26 -3.25 13.99
N ASP A 197 -19.53 -3.47 13.66
CA ASP A 197 -20.34 -4.60 14.17
C ASP A 197 -19.74 -5.99 13.83
N ASN A 198 -18.87 -6.07 12.84
CA ASN A 198 -18.16 -7.29 12.46
C ASN A 198 -16.81 -7.46 13.17
N GLY A 199 -16.45 -6.53 14.06
CA GLY A 199 -15.16 -6.53 14.77
C GLY A 199 -13.97 -6.13 13.88
N VAL A 200 -14.20 -5.45 12.77
CA VAL A 200 -13.16 -4.87 11.91
C VAL A 200 -12.87 -3.46 12.37
N TRP A 201 -11.59 -3.12 12.51
CA TRP A 201 -11.16 -1.76 12.80
C TRP A 201 -11.31 -0.89 11.54
N ILE A 202 -12.11 0.18 11.67
CA ILE A 202 -12.42 1.12 10.58
C ILE A 202 -12.05 2.55 10.97
N PRO A 203 -11.79 3.44 9.99
CA PRO A 203 -11.46 4.83 10.28
C PRO A 203 -12.65 5.60 10.85
N LYS A 204 -12.32 6.60 11.65
CA LYS A 204 -13.25 7.55 12.25
C LYS A 204 -12.70 8.96 12.09
N GLN A 205 -13.55 9.91 11.72
CA GLN A 205 -13.14 11.30 11.60
C GLN A 205 -12.72 11.86 12.97
N TYR A 206 -11.50 12.39 13.03
CA TYR A 206 -11.06 13.11 14.22
C TYR A 206 -11.77 14.48 14.33
N THR A 207 -12.41 14.72 15.45
CA THR A 207 -13.12 15.98 15.75
C THR A 207 -12.68 16.59 17.07
N GLY A 208 -11.53 16.19 17.59
CA GLY A 208 -11.09 16.45 18.96
C GLY A 208 -10.42 17.81 19.24
N GLY A 209 -10.50 18.80 18.36
CA GLY A 209 -10.03 20.17 18.60
C GLY A 209 -8.63 20.47 18.04
N SER A 210 -7.91 21.45 18.64
CA SER A 210 -6.63 21.96 18.16
C SER A 210 -5.55 20.88 18.06
N TYR A 211 -4.70 21.02 17.05
CA TYR A 211 -3.51 20.19 16.83
C TYR A 211 -2.27 20.67 17.59
N GLY A 212 -2.35 21.86 18.25
CA GLY A 212 -1.22 22.44 18.96
C GLY A 212 -0.27 23.21 18.03
N ASN A 213 0.80 23.79 18.60
CA ASN A 213 1.64 24.75 17.89
C ASN A 213 2.48 24.16 16.74
N ASN A 214 2.74 22.87 16.75
CA ASN A 214 3.48 22.18 15.66
C ASN A 214 2.69 21.01 15.08
N GLY A 215 1.46 20.77 15.56
CA GLY A 215 0.63 19.71 15.06
C GLY A 215 0.18 19.94 13.61
N PHE A 216 -0.23 18.88 12.94
CA PHE A 216 -0.65 18.91 11.54
C PHE A 216 -1.57 17.75 11.21
N TYR A 217 -2.33 17.92 10.12
CA TYR A 217 -3.16 16.87 9.52
C TYR A 217 -2.98 16.86 8.01
N LEU A 218 -2.50 15.75 7.46
CA LEU A 218 -2.30 15.56 6.03
C LEU A 218 -3.32 14.58 5.47
N GLU A 219 -4.27 15.11 4.70
CA GLU A 219 -5.31 14.32 4.01
C GLU A 219 -4.86 13.80 2.65
N PHE A 220 -3.75 14.32 2.09
CA PHE A 220 -3.21 13.97 0.78
C PHE A 220 -4.23 14.12 -0.37
N LYS A 221 -4.95 15.25 -0.40
CA LYS A 221 -5.97 15.54 -1.43
C LYS A 221 -5.48 16.46 -2.55
N GLN A 222 -4.40 17.19 -2.29
CA GLN A 222 -3.91 18.24 -3.19
C GLN A 222 -2.75 17.73 -4.04
N THR A 223 -2.61 18.26 -5.26
CA THR A 223 -1.65 17.77 -6.27
C THR A 223 -0.51 18.74 -6.60
N GLY A 224 -0.49 19.92 -5.99
CA GLY A 224 0.56 20.91 -6.20
C GLY A 224 1.86 20.53 -5.49
N THR A 225 2.98 21.06 -5.96
CA THR A 225 4.32 20.78 -5.39
C THR A 225 4.82 21.83 -4.41
N SER A 226 4.07 22.90 -4.19
CA SER A 226 4.44 23.99 -3.27
C SER A 226 3.98 23.72 -1.84
N ALA A 227 4.71 24.23 -0.84
CA ALA A 227 4.34 24.14 0.56
C ALA A 227 3.21 25.17 0.88
N ASN A 228 2.00 24.84 0.51
CA ASN A 228 0.80 25.64 0.75
C ASN A 228 -0.46 24.75 0.74
N SER A 229 -1.62 25.36 0.93
CA SER A 229 -2.92 24.67 0.98
C SER A 229 -3.32 23.93 -0.32
N SER A 230 -2.60 24.13 -1.42
CA SER A 230 -2.80 23.42 -2.70
C SER A 230 -1.74 22.36 -2.97
N GLY A 231 -0.75 22.19 -2.07
CA GLY A 231 0.35 21.25 -2.23
C GLY A 231 0.04 19.85 -1.73
N ILE A 232 0.77 18.85 -2.22
CA ILE A 232 0.71 17.45 -1.77
C ILE A 232 0.85 17.33 -0.24
N GLY A 233 1.70 18.18 0.37
CA GLY A 233 1.91 18.25 1.81
C GLY A 233 1.01 19.28 2.51
N ALA A 234 -0.17 19.59 1.97
CA ALA A 234 -1.09 20.54 2.58
C ALA A 234 -1.57 20.06 3.96
N ASP A 235 -1.35 20.91 4.96
CA ASP A 235 -1.92 20.73 6.29
C ASP A 235 -3.35 21.29 6.31
N THR A 236 -4.29 20.48 6.78
CA THR A 236 -5.71 20.84 6.90
C THR A 236 -6.17 20.87 8.35
N SER A 237 -5.25 20.87 9.31
CA SER A 237 -5.53 21.00 10.75
C SER A 237 -6.07 22.36 11.16
N GLY A 238 -5.80 23.39 10.34
CA GLY A 238 -6.06 24.80 10.65
C GLY A 238 -4.85 25.55 11.23
N GLU A 239 -3.71 24.87 11.41
CA GLU A 239 -2.47 25.45 11.96
C GLU A 239 -1.53 25.95 10.83
N ASP A 240 -1.86 25.73 9.56
CA ASP A 240 -1.10 26.13 8.35
C ASP A 240 0.35 25.58 8.31
N HIS A 241 0.57 24.39 8.83
CA HIS A 241 1.86 23.71 8.88
C HIS A 241 2.13 22.86 7.63
N HIS A 242 2.07 23.48 6.46
CA HIS A 242 2.28 22.80 5.19
C HIS A 242 3.68 22.24 5.02
N PHE A 243 3.78 21.04 4.48
CA PHE A 243 5.03 20.36 4.15
C PHE A 243 5.49 20.72 2.74
N SER A 244 6.79 20.91 2.58
CA SER A 244 7.47 20.98 1.28
C SER A 244 7.98 19.61 0.86
N LEU A 245 8.26 19.44 -0.43
CA LEU A 245 9.06 18.34 -0.92
C LEU A 245 10.51 18.52 -0.46
N ALA A 246 11.16 17.45 -0.04
CA ALA A 246 12.55 17.53 0.37
C ALA A 246 13.46 17.94 -0.80
N THR A 247 14.43 18.81 -0.55
CA THR A 247 15.34 19.35 -1.57
C THR A 247 16.18 18.24 -2.22
N GLY A 248 16.22 18.23 -3.55
CA GLY A 248 16.98 17.25 -4.32
C GLY A 248 16.16 16.02 -4.73
N ASN A 249 14.93 15.89 -4.26
CA ASN A 249 14.03 14.79 -4.54
C ASN A 249 12.79 15.35 -5.24
N ASN A 250 12.75 15.30 -6.55
CA ASN A 250 11.56 15.70 -7.35
C ASN A 250 10.60 14.52 -7.53
N ALA A 251 10.49 13.71 -6.50
CA ALA A 251 9.87 12.42 -6.62
C ALA A 251 8.34 12.48 -6.65
N PHE A 252 7.74 13.46 -5.96
CA PHE A 252 6.27 13.56 -5.93
C PHE A 252 5.73 14.41 -7.07
N ASP A 253 4.69 13.90 -7.71
CA ASP A 253 3.82 14.66 -8.59
C ASP A 253 2.33 14.38 -8.28
N GLY A 254 1.41 14.99 -9.06
CA GLY A 254 -0.02 14.78 -8.83
C GLY A 254 -0.50 13.36 -9.04
N ASN A 255 0.29 12.48 -9.67
CA ASN A 255 -0.05 11.08 -9.88
C ASN A 255 0.24 10.21 -8.64
N ASP A 256 0.98 10.74 -7.66
CA ASP A 256 1.24 10.03 -6.40
C ASP A 256 0.07 10.15 -5.42
N ILE A 257 -0.89 11.04 -5.69
CA ILE A 257 -2.16 11.10 -4.96
C ILE A 257 -3.07 9.98 -5.48
N MET A 258 -3.30 9.01 -4.63
CA MET A 258 -4.01 7.78 -4.98
C MET A 258 -5.42 7.76 -4.37
N THR A 259 -6.34 7.08 -5.07
CA THR A 259 -7.66 6.73 -4.53
C THR A 259 -7.66 5.38 -3.80
N ASP A 260 -6.54 4.65 -3.80
CA ASP A 260 -6.30 3.51 -2.92
C ASP A 260 -6.21 4.04 -1.48
N SER A 261 -7.15 3.64 -0.65
CA SER A 261 -7.29 4.16 0.71
C SER A 261 -7.81 3.07 1.66
N PRO A 262 -7.77 3.27 2.97
CA PRO A 262 -8.31 2.31 3.93
C PRO A 262 -9.78 1.94 3.71
N THR A 263 -10.56 2.84 3.13
CA THR A 263 -11.98 2.62 2.82
C THR A 263 -12.26 2.21 1.38
N ASN A 264 -11.23 2.23 0.51
CA ASN A 264 -11.34 1.86 -0.90
C ASN A 264 -10.03 1.19 -1.38
N ASN A 265 -9.76 -0.01 -0.89
CA ASN A 265 -8.51 -0.73 -1.10
C ASN A 265 -8.44 -1.37 -2.50
N PHE A 266 -7.44 -0.99 -3.29
CA PHE A 266 -7.18 -1.50 -4.64
C PHE A 266 -6.18 -2.64 -4.68
N ALA A 267 -6.28 -3.45 -5.75
CA ALA A 267 -5.30 -4.46 -6.07
C ALA A 267 -3.96 -3.84 -6.51
N THR A 268 -2.87 -4.38 -6.01
CA THR A 268 -1.50 -4.08 -6.45
C THR A 268 -0.79 -5.39 -6.79
N TRP A 269 0.32 -5.37 -7.52
CA TRP A 269 1.11 -6.57 -7.75
C TRP A 269 1.65 -7.11 -6.44
N ASN A 270 1.62 -8.43 -6.27
CA ASN A 270 1.96 -9.08 -5.00
C ASN A 270 3.38 -9.68 -5.04
N PRO A 271 4.37 -9.05 -4.41
CA PRO A 271 5.73 -9.57 -4.38
C PRO A 271 5.87 -10.91 -3.66
N LEU A 272 4.86 -11.29 -2.87
CA LEU A 272 4.82 -12.58 -2.16
C LEU A 272 4.19 -13.71 -2.98
N GLN A 273 3.52 -13.40 -4.09
CA GLN A 273 2.81 -14.38 -4.90
C GLN A 273 3.28 -14.33 -6.36
N GLN A 274 4.48 -14.81 -6.57
CA GLN A 274 5.15 -14.88 -7.86
C GLN A 274 5.81 -16.25 -8.05
N ASN A 275 6.24 -16.53 -9.30
CA ASN A 275 7.00 -17.75 -9.58
C ASN A 275 8.32 -17.76 -8.80
N ALA A 276 8.50 -18.74 -7.93
CA ALA A 276 9.68 -18.83 -7.07
C ALA A 276 10.96 -19.26 -7.83
N ALA A 277 10.80 -19.95 -8.97
CA ALA A 277 11.93 -20.37 -9.80
C ALA A 277 12.42 -19.22 -10.70
N ASP A 278 11.48 -18.41 -11.20
CA ASP A 278 11.72 -17.27 -12.08
C ASP A 278 10.97 -16.05 -11.56
N PRO A 279 11.46 -15.39 -10.50
CA PRO A 279 10.77 -14.26 -9.90
C PRO A 279 10.86 -13.03 -10.80
N MET A 280 9.89 -12.13 -10.67
CA MET A 280 9.96 -10.78 -11.22
C MET A 280 11.22 -10.07 -10.72
N SER A 281 11.87 -9.30 -11.58
CA SER A 281 13.12 -8.60 -11.23
C SER A 281 12.91 -7.34 -10.41
N GLY A 282 11.70 -6.77 -10.43
CA GLY A 282 11.41 -5.57 -9.65
C GLY A 282 9.91 -5.26 -9.54
N PHE A 283 9.55 -4.70 -8.41
CA PHE A 283 8.28 -4.06 -8.14
C PHE A 283 8.54 -2.59 -7.83
N GLY A 284 7.71 -1.69 -8.31
CA GLY A 284 7.89 -0.25 -8.12
C GLY A 284 6.57 0.49 -8.16
N GLN A 285 6.62 1.80 -7.93
CA GLN A 285 5.43 2.65 -7.92
C GLN A 285 4.36 2.10 -6.97
N GLY A 286 4.73 1.84 -5.71
CA GLY A 286 3.81 1.28 -4.73
C GLY A 286 3.25 -0.10 -5.14
N ASN A 287 4.01 -0.93 -5.86
CA ASN A 287 3.58 -2.18 -6.49
C ASN A 287 2.53 -2.03 -7.60
N LEU A 288 2.39 -0.84 -8.20
CA LEU A 288 1.59 -0.65 -9.42
C LEU A 288 2.36 -1.00 -10.68
N SER A 289 3.69 -1.09 -10.63
CA SER A 289 4.53 -1.55 -11.73
C SER A 289 5.30 -2.81 -11.37
N VAL A 290 5.55 -3.64 -12.36
CA VAL A 290 6.35 -4.86 -12.25
C VAL A 290 7.23 -5.00 -13.47
N THR A 291 8.44 -5.50 -13.28
CA THR A 291 9.40 -5.77 -14.33
C THR A 291 9.70 -7.26 -14.38
N GLU A 292 9.63 -7.84 -15.55
CA GLU A 292 9.98 -9.24 -15.79
C GLU A 292 11.43 -9.54 -15.35
N GLY A 293 11.67 -10.76 -14.93
CA GLY A 293 13.00 -11.29 -14.64
C GLY A 293 13.88 -11.39 -15.90
N SER A 294 15.18 -11.58 -15.70
CA SER A 294 16.16 -11.68 -16.80
C SER A 294 16.32 -13.09 -17.38
N ASN A 295 15.49 -14.05 -16.94
CA ASN A 295 15.59 -15.45 -17.34
C ASN A 295 14.91 -15.70 -18.70
N ALA A 296 15.26 -16.78 -19.37
CA ALA A 296 14.64 -17.19 -20.63
C ALA A 296 13.23 -17.81 -20.46
N ASP A 297 12.80 -17.99 -19.22
CA ASP A 297 11.55 -18.63 -18.84
C ASP A 297 10.49 -17.58 -18.41
N TRP A 298 9.23 -18.00 -18.33
CA TRP A 298 8.13 -17.12 -17.93
C TRP A 298 8.16 -16.79 -16.43
N SER A 299 8.27 -15.52 -16.10
CA SER A 299 8.06 -15.01 -14.74
C SER A 299 6.59 -14.65 -14.57
N THR A 300 5.90 -15.25 -13.63
CA THR A 300 4.46 -14.97 -13.38
C THR A 300 4.26 -14.40 -11.99
N CYS A 301 3.51 -13.32 -11.87
CA CYS A 301 3.01 -12.83 -10.58
C CYS A 301 1.52 -12.51 -10.64
N THR A 302 0.87 -12.49 -9.46
CA THR A 302 -0.54 -12.13 -9.32
C THR A 302 -0.68 -10.81 -8.56
N ALA A 303 -1.85 -10.19 -8.69
CA ALA A 303 -2.21 -9.07 -7.83
C ALA A 303 -2.62 -9.55 -6.42
N THR A 304 -2.72 -8.59 -5.49
CA THR A 304 -3.04 -8.81 -4.08
C THR A 304 -4.49 -9.21 -3.83
N GLN A 305 -5.38 -9.03 -4.80
CA GLN A 305 -6.81 -9.31 -4.67
C GLN A 305 -7.27 -10.32 -5.71
N ALA A 306 -8.23 -11.16 -5.31
CA ALA A 306 -8.89 -12.12 -6.18
C ALA A 306 -10.39 -12.17 -5.89
N VAL A 307 -11.20 -12.46 -6.92
CA VAL A 307 -12.65 -12.39 -6.88
C VAL A 307 -13.30 -13.72 -7.28
N ALA A 308 -14.45 -14.04 -6.70
CA ALA A 308 -15.18 -15.30 -6.96
C ALA A 308 -16.61 -15.07 -7.48
N ASN A 309 -17.09 -13.85 -7.49
CA ASN A 309 -18.42 -13.46 -7.97
C ASN A 309 -18.40 -12.01 -8.46
N GLY A 310 -19.48 -11.55 -9.08
CA GLY A 310 -19.63 -10.18 -9.57
C GLY A 310 -18.92 -9.92 -10.90
N LYS A 311 -18.86 -8.66 -11.27
CA LYS A 311 -18.26 -8.17 -12.52
C LYS A 311 -17.12 -7.23 -12.19
N TRP A 312 -15.97 -7.47 -12.80
CA TRP A 312 -14.71 -6.78 -12.48
C TRP A 312 -14.01 -6.33 -13.74
N TYR A 313 -13.22 -5.28 -13.60
CA TYR A 313 -12.43 -4.72 -14.69
C TYR A 313 -11.08 -4.24 -14.17
N PHE A 314 -10.03 -4.45 -14.97
CA PHE A 314 -8.72 -3.85 -14.75
C PHE A 314 -7.99 -3.61 -16.06
N GLU A 315 -7.00 -2.74 -16.00
CA GLU A 315 -6.11 -2.39 -17.10
C GLU A 315 -4.66 -2.60 -16.72
N VAL A 316 -3.85 -3.01 -17.70
CA VAL A 316 -2.39 -3.07 -17.58
C VAL A 316 -1.77 -2.30 -18.73
N ARG A 317 -1.02 -1.24 -18.43
CA ARG A 317 -0.22 -0.54 -19.42
C ARG A 317 1.10 -1.26 -19.61
N ILE A 318 1.46 -1.51 -20.84
CA ILE A 318 2.75 -2.09 -21.24
C ILE A 318 3.74 -0.95 -21.43
N ASN A 319 4.55 -0.64 -20.42
CA ASN A 319 5.50 0.48 -20.47
C ASN A 319 6.62 0.22 -21.48
N ASN A 320 7.17 -0.99 -21.45
CA ASN A 320 8.22 -1.41 -22.39
C ASN A 320 8.07 -2.92 -22.67
N LEU A 321 8.02 -3.27 -23.95
CA LEU A 321 8.00 -4.64 -24.41
C LEU A 321 9.36 -4.97 -25.05
N SER A 322 10.17 -5.75 -24.35
CA SER A 322 11.49 -6.23 -24.83
C SER A 322 11.53 -7.73 -25.10
N GLY A 323 10.49 -8.45 -24.71
CA GLY A 323 10.34 -9.90 -24.86
C GLY A 323 8.87 -10.28 -25.05
N SER A 324 8.49 -11.42 -24.54
CA SER A 324 7.09 -11.85 -24.53
C SER A 324 6.42 -11.44 -23.22
N VAL A 325 5.20 -10.95 -23.29
CA VAL A 325 4.39 -10.61 -22.12
C VAL A 325 2.96 -11.15 -22.27
N MET A 326 2.39 -11.55 -21.17
CA MET A 326 1.02 -12.03 -21.10
C MET A 326 0.28 -11.31 -19.96
N VAL A 327 -0.92 -10.82 -20.24
CA VAL A 327 -1.80 -10.17 -19.25
C VAL A 327 -3.09 -10.97 -19.15
N GLY A 328 -3.58 -11.22 -17.93
CA GLY A 328 -4.80 -11.98 -17.78
C GLY A 328 -5.19 -12.21 -16.33
N VAL A 329 -5.80 -13.37 -16.06
CA VAL A 329 -6.20 -13.76 -14.71
C VAL A 329 -5.70 -15.17 -14.37
N LEU A 330 -5.22 -15.32 -13.14
CA LEU A 330 -4.80 -16.61 -12.60
C LEU A 330 -5.83 -17.10 -11.59
N ARG A 331 -6.25 -18.36 -11.74
CA ARG A 331 -7.07 -19.06 -10.76
C ARG A 331 -6.22 -19.32 -9.50
N GLN A 332 -6.68 -18.85 -8.34
CA GLN A 332 -5.87 -18.89 -7.11
C GLN A 332 -5.58 -20.31 -6.61
N ALA A 333 -6.49 -21.25 -6.83
CA ALA A 333 -6.24 -22.66 -6.54
C ALA A 333 -5.04 -23.23 -7.34
N TYR A 334 -4.74 -22.62 -8.49
CA TYR A 334 -3.62 -23.01 -9.34
C TYR A 334 -2.33 -22.23 -9.02
N ALA A 335 -2.45 -21.04 -8.47
CA ALA A 335 -1.30 -20.21 -8.10
C ALA A 335 -0.35 -20.93 -7.14
N SER A 336 -0.86 -21.59 -6.12
CA SER A 336 -0.05 -22.31 -5.13
C SER A 336 0.70 -23.54 -5.69
N THR A 337 0.24 -24.10 -6.80
CA THR A 337 0.86 -25.27 -7.44
C THR A 337 1.76 -24.90 -8.60
N THR A 338 1.41 -23.92 -9.40
CA THR A 338 2.12 -23.54 -10.62
C THR A 338 3.21 -22.52 -10.35
N LEU A 339 2.93 -21.47 -9.54
CA LEU A 339 3.93 -20.45 -9.23
C LEU A 339 5.05 -20.98 -8.30
N ALA A 340 4.81 -22.05 -7.56
CA ALA A 340 5.76 -22.57 -6.57
C ALA A 340 6.75 -23.62 -7.13
N LYS A 341 6.56 -24.19 -8.33
CA LYS A 341 7.19 -25.47 -8.66
C LYS A 341 7.87 -25.62 -10.02
N THR A 342 7.64 -24.76 -11.00
CA THR A 342 8.22 -24.99 -12.34
C THR A 342 8.68 -23.69 -13.00
N SER A 343 9.89 -23.71 -13.55
CA SER A 343 10.27 -22.81 -14.65
C SER A 343 9.25 -22.92 -15.77
N ASN A 344 8.96 -21.86 -16.50
CA ASN A 344 7.99 -21.80 -17.59
C ASN A 344 6.51 -21.96 -17.21
N ALA A 345 6.11 -21.59 -16.00
CA ALA A 345 4.71 -21.57 -15.64
C ALA A 345 4.07 -20.23 -16.03
N TYR A 346 3.06 -20.27 -16.90
CA TYR A 346 2.29 -19.11 -17.33
C TYR A 346 0.78 -19.42 -17.35
N MET A 347 -0.04 -18.38 -17.40
CA MET A 347 -1.49 -18.49 -17.35
C MET A 347 -2.04 -19.34 -18.49
N GLY A 348 -2.94 -20.27 -18.18
CA GLY A 348 -3.63 -21.12 -19.16
C GLY A 348 -2.77 -22.18 -19.84
N SER A 349 -1.51 -22.37 -19.43
CA SER A 349 -0.56 -23.28 -20.09
C SER A 349 -0.92 -24.77 -19.97
N ASN A 350 -1.66 -25.17 -18.94
CA ASN A 350 -1.94 -26.57 -18.66
C ASN A 350 -3.44 -26.89 -18.69
N SER A 351 -3.77 -28.13 -19.05
CA SER A 351 -5.13 -28.66 -18.94
C SER A 351 -5.57 -28.68 -17.46
N GLY A 352 -6.76 -28.19 -17.17
CA GLY A 352 -7.28 -28.02 -15.80
C GLY A 352 -6.88 -26.70 -15.15
N ASP A 353 -5.94 -25.95 -15.72
CA ASP A 353 -5.65 -24.57 -15.39
C ASP A 353 -6.68 -23.67 -16.08
N LEU A 354 -7.75 -23.34 -15.40
CA LEU A 354 -8.83 -22.50 -15.92
C LEU A 354 -8.46 -21.01 -15.90
N SER A 355 -7.18 -20.67 -15.79
CA SER A 355 -6.65 -19.33 -15.95
C SER A 355 -6.70 -18.88 -17.41
N PHE A 356 -6.62 -17.58 -17.63
CA PHE A 356 -6.62 -16.98 -18.96
C PHE A 356 -5.48 -16.00 -19.13
N GLY A 357 -4.78 -16.06 -20.25
CA GLY A 357 -3.72 -15.13 -20.62
C GLY A 357 -3.87 -14.63 -22.05
N TYR A 358 -3.77 -13.31 -22.23
CA TYR A 358 -3.65 -12.64 -23.53
C TYR A 358 -2.21 -12.24 -23.77
N ARG A 359 -1.58 -12.88 -24.76
CA ARG A 359 -0.18 -12.68 -25.11
C ARG A 359 -0.02 -11.55 -26.14
N GLU A 360 1.14 -10.88 -26.11
CA GLU A 360 1.49 -9.75 -27.02
C GLU A 360 1.32 -10.05 -28.51
N ASN A 361 1.50 -11.28 -28.91
CA ASN A 361 1.39 -11.72 -30.30
C ASN A 361 -0.06 -11.99 -30.77
N GLY A 362 -1.07 -11.66 -29.96
CA GLY A 362 -2.48 -11.89 -30.28
C GLY A 362 -2.97 -13.31 -30.02
N THR A 363 -2.28 -14.08 -29.20
CA THR A 363 -2.71 -15.43 -28.80
C THR A 363 -3.33 -15.41 -27.42
N PHE A 364 -4.52 -15.99 -27.28
CA PHE A 364 -5.11 -16.33 -25.99
C PHE A 364 -4.65 -17.72 -25.55
N TYR A 365 -4.37 -17.86 -24.26
CA TYR A 365 -4.02 -19.13 -23.61
C TYR A 365 -5.03 -19.43 -22.50
N TYR A 366 -5.60 -20.62 -22.52
CA TYR A 366 -6.58 -21.07 -21.51
C TYR A 366 -6.69 -22.60 -21.49
N ASN A 367 -6.67 -23.19 -20.30
CA ASN A 367 -6.93 -24.63 -20.08
C ASN A 367 -6.13 -25.59 -20.98
N GLY A 368 -4.84 -25.26 -21.23
CA GLY A 368 -3.97 -26.04 -22.11
C GLY A 368 -4.26 -25.89 -23.61
N SER A 369 -5.09 -24.92 -23.99
CA SER A 369 -5.46 -24.60 -25.37
C SER A 369 -5.04 -23.20 -25.73
N THR A 370 -4.99 -22.91 -27.03
CA THR A 370 -4.66 -21.58 -27.57
C THR A 370 -5.67 -21.17 -28.63
N ASP A 371 -5.96 -19.87 -28.67
CA ASP A 371 -6.66 -19.23 -29.78
C ASP A 371 -5.83 -18.06 -30.28
N SER A 372 -5.56 -18.03 -31.60
CA SER A 372 -4.65 -17.06 -32.22
C SER A 372 -5.34 -16.28 -33.33
N GLY A 373 -4.80 -15.13 -33.67
CA GLY A 373 -5.36 -14.25 -34.70
C GLY A 373 -6.03 -13.00 -34.13
N ASN A 374 -5.97 -12.83 -32.82
CA ASN A 374 -6.43 -11.62 -32.15
C ASN A 374 -5.47 -10.46 -32.37
N THR A 375 -5.87 -9.25 -32.02
CA THR A 375 -5.02 -8.06 -32.16
C THR A 375 -3.77 -8.16 -31.27
N THR A 376 -2.61 -7.87 -31.82
CA THR A 376 -1.34 -7.82 -31.06
C THR A 376 -1.25 -6.53 -30.25
N PHE A 377 -0.48 -6.55 -29.15
CA PHE A 377 -0.16 -5.34 -28.40
C PHE A 377 1.35 -5.19 -28.19
N GLY A 378 1.79 -3.97 -27.88
CA GLY A 378 3.20 -3.61 -27.74
C GLY A 378 3.41 -2.52 -26.69
N SER A 379 4.61 -1.95 -26.66
CA SER A 379 4.95 -0.84 -25.74
C SER A 379 3.96 0.32 -25.87
N ASN A 380 3.56 0.88 -24.75
CA ASN A 380 2.58 1.94 -24.55
C ASN A 380 1.11 1.56 -24.81
N ASP A 381 0.81 0.33 -25.21
CA ASP A 381 -0.56 -0.13 -25.28
C ASP A 381 -1.15 -0.40 -23.89
N ILE A 382 -2.46 -0.25 -23.76
CA ILE A 382 -3.25 -0.62 -22.58
C ILE A 382 -3.99 -1.90 -22.90
N VAL A 383 -3.69 -2.96 -22.16
CA VAL A 383 -4.42 -4.23 -22.19
C VAL A 383 -5.55 -4.15 -21.18
N MET A 384 -6.75 -4.48 -21.63
CA MET A 384 -7.99 -4.42 -20.87
C MET A 384 -8.50 -5.84 -20.60
N ILE A 385 -8.88 -6.12 -19.37
CA ILE A 385 -9.52 -7.40 -18.99
C ILE A 385 -10.80 -7.10 -18.20
N ALA A 386 -11.92 -7.64 -18.70
CA ALA A 386 -13.18 -7.67 -17.97
C ALA A 386 -13.51 -9.11 -17.60
N LEU A 387 -13.95 -9.30 -16.37
CA LEU A 387 -14.25 -10.59 -15.75
C LEU A 387 -15.70 -10.60 -15.28
N ASP A 388 -16.56 -11.40 -15.92
CA ASP A 388 -17.94 -11.66 -15.49
C ASP A 388 -17.99 -13.02 -14.78
N MET A 389 -17.78 -13.00 -13.47
CA MET A 389 -17.77 -14.20 -12.63
C MET A 389 -19.18 -14.81 -12.50
N ASP A 390 -20.23 -13.99 -12.59
CA ASP A 390 -21.61 -14.44 -12.44
C ASP A 390 -22.03 -15.31 -13.63
N ASN A 391 -21.49 -15.03 -14.81
CA ASN A 391 -21.78 -15.79 -16.03
C ASN A 391 -20.59 -16.65 -16.49
N GLY A 392 -19.43 -16.55 -15.86
CA GLY A 392 -18.23 -17.32 -16.21
C GLY A 392 -17.63 -16.90 -17.55
N ALA A 393 -17.39 -15.62 -17.78
CA ALA A 393 -16.84 -15.08 -19.01
C ALA A 393 -15.69 -14.08 -18.76
N ILE A 394 -14.69 -14.12 -19.64
CA ILE A 394 -13.58 -13.16 -19.69
C ILE A 394 -13.59 -12.47 -21.04
N TYR A 395 -13.35 -11.17 -21.03
CA TYR A 395 -13.19 -10.35 -22.23
C TYR A 395 -11.82 -9.68 -22.17
N ALA A 396 -11.04 -9.84 -23.24
CA ALA A 396 -9.78 -9.15 -23.43
C ALA A 396 -9.96 -8.01 -24.44
N GLY A 397 -9.22 -6.93 -24.24
CA GLY A 397 -9.26 -5.78 -25.13
C GLY A 397 -7.94 -5.04 -25.16
N LYS A 398 -7.87 -4.06 -26.06
CA LYS A 398 -6.69 -3.20 -26.25
C LYS A 398 -7.13 -1.78 -26.57
N ASN A 399 -6.59 -0.79 -25.85
CA ASN A 399 -6.76 0.64 -26.14
C ASN A 399 -8.24 1.04 -26.35
N GLY A 400 -9.12 0.59 -25.48
CA GLY A 400 -10.56 0.90 -25.54
C GLY A 400 -11.39 0.02 -26.48
N THR A 401 -10.79 -0.97 -27.16
CA THR A 401 -11.50 -1.87 -28.10
C THR A 401 -11.40 -3.31 -27.61
N TRP A 402 -12.57 -3.95 -27.43
CA TRP A 402 -12.67 -5.37 -27.07
C TRP A 402 -12.34 -6.25 -28.28
N GLN A 403 -11.65 -7.38 -28.05
CA GLN A 403 -11.45 -8.42 -29.03
C GLN A 403 -12.80 -9.09 -29.38
N ASP A 404 -12.93 -9.72 -30.54
CA ASP A 404 -14.09 -10.49 -30.99
C ASP A 404 -15.43 -9.72 -30.92
N SER A 405 -15.39 -8.39 -31.02
CA SER A 405 -16.54 -7.51 -30.79
C SER A 405 -17.22 -7.76 -29.44
N GLY A 406 -16.41 -8.04 -28.41
CA GLY A 406 -16.86 -8.41 -27.08
C GLY A 406 -17.71 -7.33 -26.40
N ASP A 407 -18.75 -7.78 -25.71
CA ASP A 407 -19.60 -6.96 -24.86
C ASP A 407 -19.62 -7.52 -23.43
N PRO A 408 -18.75 -6.99 -22.52
CA PRO A 408 -18.72 -7.43 -21.13
C PRO A 408 -20.02 -7.22 -20.35
N THR A 409 -20.94 -6.42 -20.90
CA THR A 409 -22.25 -6.15 -20.29
C THR A 409 -23.35 -7.12 -20.75
N SER A 410 -23.05 -7.99 -21.72
CA SER A 410 -24.01 -8.90 -22.37
C SER A 410 -24.58 -10.00 -21.46
N GLY A 411 -24.05 -10.16 -20.25
CA GLY A 411 -24.52 -11.13 -19.26
C GLY A 411 -24.46 -12.59 -19.77
N SER A 412 -25.52 -13.33 -19.63
CA SER A 412 -25.58 -14.77 -20.00
C SER A 412 -25.35 -15.06 -21.48
N SER A 413 -25.51 -14.08 -22.39
CA SER A 413 -25.21 -14.27 -23.81
C SER A 413 -23.70 -14.34 -24.09
N LYS A 414 -22.87 -13.79 -23.22
CA LYS A 414 -21.39 -13.81 -23.32
C LYS A 414 -20.89 -13.38 -24.71
N THR A 415 -21.51 -12.36 -25.29
CA THR A 415 -21.23 -11.91 -26.66
C THR A 415 -19.77 -11.55 -26.84
N GLY A 416 -19.06 -12.22 -27.75
CA GLY A 416 -17.63 -11.99 -28.04
C GLY A 416 -16.70 -12.20 -26.85
N ALA A 417 -17.04 -13.07 -25.89
CA ALA A 417 -16.16 -13.40 -24.79
C ALA A 417 -14.91 -14.14 -25.28
N SER A 418 -13.73 -13.68 -24.85
CA SER A 418 -12.45 -14.29 -25.19
C SER A 418 -12.26 -15.69 -24.57
N TYR A 419 -12.92 -15.94 -23.43
CA TYR A 419 -12.97 -17.24 -22.77
C TYR A 419 -14.22 -17.38 -21.90
N THR A 420 -14.83 -18.57 -21.89
CA THR A 420 -16.08 -18.85 -21.15
C THR A 420 -15.98 -20.02 -20.19
N GLY A 421 -14.76 -20.49 -19.89
CA GLY A 421 -14.51 -21.67 -19.06
C GLY A 421 -14.15 -21.38 -17.60
N ILE A 422 -14.30 -20.14 -17.11
CA ILE A 422 -14.06 -19.84 -15.71
C ILE A 422 -15.18 -20.41 -14.83
N SER A 423 -14.82 -20.90 -13.65
CA SER A 423 -15.75 -21.56 -12.73
C SER A 423 -16.27 -20.57 -11.69
N ALA A 424 -17.58 -20.50 -11.54
CA ALA A 424 -18.21 -19.75 -10.46
C ALA A 424 -17.77 -20.30 -9.08
N GLY A 425 -17.55 -19.41 -8.12
CA GLY A 425 -17.11 -19.76 -6.77
C GLY A 425 -15.62 -20.04 -6.60
N GLU A 426 -14.85 -20.09 -7.68
CA GLU A 426 -13.39 -20.13 -7.64
C GLU A 426 -12.82 -18.71 -7.69
N PHE A 427 -11.70 -18.49 -7.01
CA PHE A 427 -11.06 -17.17 -6.95
C PHE A 427 -10.11 -16.94 -8.12
N TYR A 428 -10.28 -15.82 -8.81
CA TYR A 428 -9.42 -15.36 -9.89
C TYR A 428 -8.87 -13.98 -9.56
N GLY A 429 -7.55 -13.80 -9.73
CA GLY A 429 -6.88 -12.51 -9.55
C GLY A 429 -6.18 -12.06 -10.83
N PRO A 430 -6.00 -10.74 -11.03
CA PRO A 430 -5.16 -10.23 -12.10
C PRO A 430 -3.78 -10.85 -12.04
N ALA A 431 -3.20 -11.14 -13.22
CA ALA A 431 -1.87 -11.73 -13.31
C ALA A 431 -1.14 -11.24 -14.58
N VAL A 432 0.18 -11.25 -14.51
CA VAL A 432 1.10 -11.02 -15.64
C VAL A 432 2.15 -12.12 -15.68
N SER A 433 2.57 -12.45 -16.88
CA SER A 433 3.67 -13.37 -17.14
C SER A 433 4.61 -12.81 -18.19
#